data_5778f663f8d73a602e47d3aa45e5daf1
#
_entry.id   5778f663f8d73a602e47d3aa45e5daf1
#
_cell.length_a   1.000
_cell.length_b   1.000
_cell.length_c   1.000
_cell.angle_alpha   90.00
_cell.angle_beta   90.00
_cell.angle_gamma   90.00
#
_symmetry.space_group_name_H-M   'P 1'
#
loop_
_entity.id
_entity.type
_entity.pdbx_description
1 polymer ?
#
loop_
_entity_poly.entity_id
_entity_poly.type
_entity_poly.pdbx_seq_one_letter_code
_entity_poly.pdbx_strand_id
1 'polypeptide(L)'
;MKRVLALALALSLSLPVSGAAQEVGPLIRYGKWLLAAGAVTMNLLAAQAHGNADDAFDQVELACFDDPDRCALNTDGAYADESVEAAYQESLHYDRVARRWLILGETALVGATAMFVWEFTKKKHKPDNIPFEPEVRVLRDATGVGIRIPW
;
A
#
# COMPACT_ATOMS: atom_id res chain seq x y z
N MET A 1 17.65 12.59 -1.22
CA MET A 1 16.56 11.61 -1.25
C MET A 1 17.04 10.18 -1.59
N LYS A 2 17.83 9.93 -2.64
CA LYS A 2 18.33 8.57 -3.01
C LYS A 2 19.11 7.85 -1.89
N ARG A 3 19.87 8.58 -1.06
CA ARG A 3 20.67 7.99 0.05
C ARG A 3 19.85 7.55 1.25
N VAL A 4 18.72 8.22 1.52
CA VAL A 4 17.81 7.86 2.63
C VAL A 4 17.02 6.58 2.29
N LEU A 5 16.62 6.43 1.02
CA LEU A 5 15.92 5.22 0.54
C LEU A 5 16.82 3.98 0.60
N ALA A 6 18.10 4.14 0.24
CA ALA A 6 19.07 3.05 0.30
C ALA A 6 19.37 2.61 1.75
N LEU A 7 19.38 3.56 2.70
CA LEU A 7 19.59 3.26 4.12
C LEU A 7 18.38 2.54 4.75
N ALA A 8 17.15 2.94 4.38
CA ALA A 8 15.94 2.28 4.83
C ALA A 8 15.84 0.83 4.30
N LEU A 9 16.25 0.61 3.03
CA LEU A 9 16.27 -0.72 2.43
C LEU A 9 17.37 -1.62 3.06
N ALA A 10 18.51 -1.06 3.39
CA ALA A 10 19.61 -1.80 4.04
C ALA A 10 19.28 -2.17 5.49
N LEU A 11 18.53 -1.31 6.22
CA LEU A 11 18.12 -1.58 7.60
C LEU A 11 17.08 -2.69 7.70
N SER A 12 16.21 -2.82 6.70
CA SER A 12 15.17 -3.88 6.66
C SER A 12 15.74 -5.26 6.35
N LEU A 13 16.92 -5.35 5.73
CA LEU A 13 17.60 -6.60 5.38
C LEU A 13 18.52 -7.15 6.50
N SER A 14 18.81 -6.36 7.54
CA SER A 14 19.75 -6.71 8.60
C SER A 14 19.11 -7.24 9.89
N LEU A 15 17.79 -7.46 9.93
CA LEU A 15 17.15 -8.07 11.08
C LEU A 15 17.57 -9.55 11.17
N PRO A 16 18.22 -10.00 12.27
CA PRO A 16 18.59 -11.40 12.44
C PRO A 16 17.33 -12.24 12.50
N VAL A 17 17.16 -13.11 11.52
CA VAL A 17 16.12 -14.13 11.52
C VAL A 17 16.48 -15.18 12.58
N SER A 18 16.15 -14.91 13.83
CA SER A 18 16.28 -15.89 14.92
C SER A 18 15.30 -17.03 14.63
N GLY A 19 15.84 -18.16 14.18
CA GLY A 19 15.12 -19.36 13.77
C GLY A 19 14.55 -20.17 14.95
N ALA A 20 13.78 -19.55 15.85
CA ALA A 20 12.91 -20.28 16.76
C ALA A 20 11.57 -20.51 16.06
N ALA A 21 11.08 -21.74 16.04
CA ALA A 21 9.73 -22.09 15.57
C ALA A 21 8.70 -21.46 16.52
N GLN A 22 8.53 -20.15 16.40
CA GLN A 22 7.53 -19.40 17.14
C GLN A 22 6.20 -19.55 16.41
N GLU A 23 5.19 -19.99 17.14
CA GLU A 23 3.79 -19.89 16.71
C GLU A 23 3.54 -18.47 16.20
N VAL A 24 2.88 -18.36 15.06
CA VAL A 24 2.55 -17.07 14.45
C VAL A 24 1.65 -16.32 15.44
N GLY A 25 2.22 -15.39 16.17
CA GLY A 25 1.51 -14.65 17.22
C GLY A 25 0.25 -13.96 16.65
N PRO A 26 -0.76 -13.71 17.49
CA PRO A 26 -2.02 -13.09 17.07
C PRO A 26 -1.80 -11.75 16.35
N LEU A 27 -0.74 -11.04 16.66
CA LEU A 27 -0.36 -9.79 16.01
C LEU A 27 -0.08 -9.99 14.51
N ILE A 28 0.62 -11.05 14.11
CA ILE A 28 0.91 -11.32 12.69
C ILE A 28 -0.34 -11.86 12.01
N ARG A 29 -1.14 -12.66 12.71
CA ARG A 29 -2.37 -13.24 12.16
C ARG A 29 -3.43 -12.20 11.81
N TYR A 30 -3.61 -11.17 12.63
CA TYR A 30 -4.62 -10.12 12.43
C TYR A 30 -4.02 -8.84 11.89
N GLY A 31 -2.77 -8.51 12.25
CA GLY A 31 -2.10 -7.26 11.86
C GLY A 31 -1.96 -7.09 10.36
N LYS A 32 -1.73 -8.17 9.61
CA LYS A 32 -1.67 -8.13 8.13
C LYS A 32 -2.97 -7.63 7.50
N TRP A 33 -4.12 -8.02 8.05
CA TRP A 33 -5.43 -7.59 7.56
C TRP A 33 -5.71 -6.14 7.91
N LEU A 34 -5.31 -5.70 9.11
CA LEU A 34 -5.40 -4.29 9.50
C LEU A 34 -4.52 -3.40 8.62
N LEU A 35 -3.30 -3.83 8.32
CA LEU A 35 -2.42 -3.10 7.41
C LEU A 35 -2.96 -3.08 5.98
N ALA A 36 -3.50 -4.20 5.49
CA ALA A 36 -4.10 -4.27 4.16
C ALA A 36 -5.34 -3.35 4.06
N ALA A 37 -6.24 -3.39 5.04
CA ALA A 37 -7.39 -2.50 5.09
C ALA A 37 -6.98 -1.03 5.23
N GLY A 38 -5.97 -0.74 6.07
CA GLY A 38 -5.39 0.59 6.20
C GLY A 38 -4.80 1.10 4.89
N ALA A 39 -4.05 0.26 4.17
CA ALA A 39 -3.50 0.60 2.86
C ALA A 39 -4.59 0.99 1.86
N VAL A 40 -5.66 0.20 1.76
CA VAL A 40 -6.81 0.52 0.89
C VAL A 40 -7.44 1.85 1.28
N THR A 41 -7.69 2.06 2.57
CA THR A 41 -8.31 3.31 3.06
C THR A 41 -7.43 4.52 2.75
N MET A 42 -6.11 4.43 2.98
CA MET A 42 -5.18 5.52 2.71
C MET A 42 -5.08 5.84 1.22
N ASN A 43 -5.12 4.82 0.34
CA ASN A 43 -5.14 5.05 -1.11
C ASN A 43 -6.45 5.71 -1.57
N LEU A 44 -7.60 5.36 -0.98
CA LEU A 44 -8.86 6.05 -1.27
C LEU A 44 -8.82 7.52 -0.82
N LEU A 45 -8.27 7.81 0.35
CA LEU A 45 -8.08 9.18 0.82
C LEU A 45 -7.09 9.96 -0.05
N ALA A 46 -6.04 9.31 -0.55
CA ALA A 46 -5.12 9.91 -1.52
C ALA A 46 -5.82 10.25 -2.83
N ALA A 47 -6.62 9.34 -3.37
CA ALA A 47 -7.38 9.57 -4.61
C ALA A 47 -8.39 10.71 -4.44
N GLN A 48 -9.10 10.77 -3.29
CA GLN A 48 -10.02 11.87 -3.00
C GLN A 48 -9.29 13.21 -2.89
N ALA A 49 -8.16 13.25 -2.18
CA ALA A 49 -7.37 14.48 -2.07
C ALA A 49 -6.81 14.92 -3.43
N HIS A 50 -6.40 13.98 -4.29
CA HIS A 50 -5.96 14.29 -5.65
C HIS A 50 -7.10 14.87 -6.49
N GLY A 51 -8.30 14.29 -6.43
CA GLY A 51 -9.48 14.87 -7.11
C GLY A 51 -9.78 16.29 -6.65
N ASN A 52 -9.69 16.58 -5.34
CA ASN A 52 -9.85 17.94 -4.84
C ASN A 52 -8.75 18.89 -5.34
N ALA A 53 -7.52 18.40 -5.57
CA ALA A 53 -6.44 19.19 -6.14
C ALA A 53 -6.73 19.55 -7.60
N ASP A 54 -7.22 18.57 -8.37
CA ASP A 54 -7.62 18.77 -9.78
C ASP A 54 -8.77 19.79 -9.87
N ASP A 55 -9.82 19.63 -9.05
CA ASP A 55 -10.96 20.55 -9.00
C ASP A 55 -10.54 22.00 -8.68
N ALA A 56 -9.57 22.17 -7.76
CA ALA A 56 -9.03 23.48 -7.43
C ALA A 56 -8.16 24.05 -8.58
N PHE A 57 -7.41 23.19 -9.26
CA PHE A 57 -6.59 23.62 -10.40
C PHE A 57 -7.44 23.96 -11.63
N ASP A 58 -8.53 23.24 -11.86
CA ASP A 58 -9.50 23.54 -12.93
C ASP A 58 -10.08 24.95 -12.78
N GLN A 59 -10.26 25.45 -11.55
CA GLN A 59 -10.70 26.83 -11.30
C GLN A 59 -9.64 27.84 -11.77
N VAL A 60 -8.35 27.53 -11.61
CA VAL A 60 -7.25 28.35 -12.14
C VAL A 60 -7.29 28.37 -13.67
N GLU A 61 -7.43 27.19 -14.31
CA GLU A 61 -7.48 27.09 -15.76
C GLU A 61 -8.67 27.85 -16.34
N LEU A 62 -9.86 27.72 -15.75
CA LEU A 62 -11.05 28.43 -16.18
C LEU A 62 -10.90 29.94 -16.05
N ALA A 63 -10.33 30.41 -14.93
CA ALA A 63 -10.09 31.83 -14.71
C ALA A 63 -9.08 32.41 -15.73
N CYS A 64 -8.04 31.65 -16.08
CA CYS A 64 -7.04 32.03 -17.09
C CYS A 64 -7.59 31.99 -18.52
N PHE A 65 -8.53 31.08 -18.78
CA PHE A 65 -9.18 30.97 -20.08
C PHE A 65 -10.11 32.17 -20.34
N ASP A 66 -10.87 32.59 -19.31
CA ASP A 66 -11.81 33.69 -19.40
C ASP A 66 -11.08 35.04 -19.49
N ASP A 67 -10.02 35.24 -18.72
CA ASP A 67 -9.22 36.48 -18.69
C ASP A 67 -7.74 36.16 -18.44
N PRO A 68 -6.92 36.14 -19.52
CA PRO A 68 -5.49 35.88 -19.41
C PRO A 68 -4.69 36.82 -18.53
N ASP A 69 -5.17 38.06 -18.37
CA ASP A 69 -4.47 39.08 -17.55
C ASP A 69 -4.53 38.70 -16.05
N ARG A 70 -5.54 37.98 -15.61
CA ARG A 70 -5.66 37.47 -14.23
C ARG A 70 -4.59 36.46 -13.87
N CYS A 71 -4.03 35.78 -14.88
CA CYS A 71 -2.97 34.81 -14.73
C CYS A 71 -1.58 35.36 -14.92
N ALA A 72 -1.46 36.69 -15.01
CA ALA A 72 -0.15 37.32 -14.98
C ALA A 72 0.55 37.02 -13.64
N LEU A 73 1.84 36.67 -13.73
CA LEU A 73 2.65 36.46 -12.54
C LEU A 73 3.26 37.76 -12.06
N ASN A 74 3.24 37.95 -10.76
CA ASN A 74 3.96 39.07 -10.12
C ASN A 74 5.47 38.75 -10.05
N THR A 75 6.26 39.71 -9.53
CA THR A 75 7.73 39.57 -9.41
C THR A 75 8.18 38.43 -8.52
N ASP A 76 7.31 37.94 -7.64
CA ASP A 76 7.59 36.87 -6.69
C ASP A 76 7.18 35.51 -7.25
N GLY A 77 6.62 35.46 -8.46
CA GLY A 77 6.19 34.23 -9.14
C GLY A 77 4.82 33.72 -8.71
N ALA A 78 4.05 34.50 -7.94
CA ALA A 78 2.67 34.20 -7.60
C ALA A 78 1.72 34.85 -8.62
N TYR A 79 0.50 34.35 -8.74
CA TYR A 79 -0.51 35.00 -9.58
C TYR A 79 -0.86 36.40 -9.05
N ALA A 80 -1.03 37.37 -9.97
CA ALA A 80 -1.38 38.74 -9.59
C ALA A 80 -2.80 38.85 -9.04
N ASP A 81 -3.72 38.02 -9.52
CA ASP A 81 -5.07 37.92 -9.02
C ASP A 81 -5.10 37.03 -7.76
N GLU A 82 -5.55 37.58 -6.64
CA GLU A 82 -5.59 36.92 -5.34
C GLU A 82 -6.48 35.66 -5.35
N SER A 83 -7.57 35.66 -6.12
CA SER A 83 -8.47 34.50 -6.20
C SER A 83 -7.86 33.34 -6.98
N VAL A 84 -7.09 33.62 -8.02
CA VAL A 84 -6.37 32.61 -8.80
C VAL A 84 -5.22 32.04 -7.97
N GLU A 85 -4.49 32.91 -7.27
CA GLU A 85 -3.42 32.46 -6.37
C GLU A 85 -3.97 31.58 -5.24
N ALA A 86 -5.10 31.96 -4.64
CA ALA A 86 -5.72 31.18 -3.59
C ALA A 86 -6.12 29.75 -4.10
N ALA A 87 -6.76 29.66 -5.26
CA ALA A 87 -7.11 28.37 -5.87
C ALA A 87 -5.86 27.52 -6.19
N TYR A 88 -4.80 28.15 -6.69
CA TYR A 88 -3.54 27.48 -6.94
C TYR A 88 -2.89 26.95 -5.65
N GLN A 89 -2.87 27.74 -4.58
CA GLN A 89 -2.32 27.31 -3.30
C GLN A 89 -3.17 26.19 -2.66
N GLU A 90 -4.48 26.20 -2.88
CA GLU A 90 -5.38 25.15 -2.46
C GLU A 90 -5.07 23.85 -3.18
N SER A 91 -4.90 23.86 -4.51
CA SER A 91 -4.51 22.69 -5.28
C SER A 91 -3.20 22.10 -4.78
N LEU A 92 -2.19 22.92 -4.55
CA LEU A 92 -0.90 22.50 -3.98
C LEU A 92 -1.03 21.93 -2.56
N HIS A 93 -1.99 22.43 -1.79
CA HIS A 93 -2.27 21.88 -0.45
C HIS A 93 -2.81 20.45 -0.56
N TYR A 94 -3.82 20.22 -1.39
CA TYR A 94 -4.42 18.92 -1.59
C TYR A 94 -3.44 17.91 -2.21
N ASP A 95 -2.60 18.33 -3.14
CA ASP A 95 -1.54 17.49 -3.70
C ASP A 95 -0.55 17.02 -2.62
N ARG A 96 -0.18 17.89 -1.71
CA ARG A 96 0.69 17.52 -0.57
C ARG A 96 0.01 16.54 0.37
N VAL A 97 -1.29 16.68 0.59
CA VAL A 97 -2.09 15.76 1.40
C VAL A 97 -2.22 14.40 0.70
N ALA A 98 -2.56 14.39 -0.59
CA ALA A 98 -2.64 13.18 -1.41
C ALA A 98 -1.34 12.38 -1.37
N ARG A 99 -0.21 13.08 -1.58
CA ARG A 99 1.12 12.47 -1.55
C ARG A 99 1.46 11.83 -0.19
N ARG A 100 1.04 12.45 0.91
CA ARG A 100 1.26 11.88 2.26
C ARG A 100 0.45 10.61 2.45
N TRP A 101 -0.83 10.61 2.08
CA TRP A 101 -1.68 9.43 2.17
C TRP A 101 -1.19 8.30 1.27
N LEU A 102 -0.72 8.61 0.05
CA LEU A 102 -0.16 7.63 -0.86
C LEU A 102 1.07 6.94 -0.26
N ILE A 103 2.02 7.71 0.26
CA ILE A 103 3.24 7.17 0.88
C ILE A 103 2.90 6.26 2.07
N LEU A 104 1.93 6.67 2.91
CA LEU A 104 1.49 5.87 4.05
C LEU A 104 0.79 4.59 3.59
N GLY A 105 -0.07 4.68 2.57
CA GLY A 105 -0.77 3.54 1.99
C GLY A 105 0.18 2.51 1.38
N GLU A 106 1.16 2.96 0.61
CA GLU A 106 2.20 2.09 0.03
C GLU A 106 3.05 1.41 1.11
N THR A 107 3.42 2.16 2.16
CA THR A 107 4.20 1.61 3.27
C THR A 107 3.39 0.52 4.02
N ALA A 108 2.10 0.76 4.25
CA ALA A 108 1.22 -0.22 4.86
C ALA A 108 1.03 -1.47 3.98
N LEU A 109 0.93 -1.30 2.66
CA LEU A 109 0.83 -2.40 1.70
C LEU A 109 2.08 -3.27 1.69
N VAL A 110 3.26 -2.65 1.68
CA VAL A 110 4.54 -3.38 1.78
C VAL A 110 4.62 -4.16 3.10
N GLY A 111 4.21 -3.55 4.21
CA GLY A 111 4.16 -4.21 5.50
C GLY A 111 3.19 -5.41 5.52
N ALA A 112 1.99 -5.24 4.97
CA ALA A 112 1.01 -6.31 4.84
C ALA A 112 1.57 -7.46 3.98
N THR A 113 2.15 -7.15 2.83
CA THR A 113 2.75 -8.14 1.92
C THR A 113 3.86 -8.91 2.60
N ALA A 114 4.75 -8.23 3.32
CA ALA A 114 5.82 -8.89 4.07
C ALA A 114 5.27 -9.88 5.12
N MET A 115 4.19 -9.52 5.82
CA MET A 115 3.55 -10.42 6.79
C MET A 115 2.89 -11.61 6.11
N PHE A 116 2.24 -11.44 4.95
CA PHE A 116 1.69 -12.55 4.17
C PHE A 116 2.79 -13.52 3.72
N VAL A 117 3.86 -12.99 3.11
CA VAL A 117 4.99 -13.81 2.66
C VAL A 117 5.62 -14.56 3.84
N TRP A 118 5.80 -13.91 4.97
CA TRP A 118 6.32 -14.53 6.18
C TRP A 118 5.43 -15.69 6.65
N GLU A 119 4.11 -15.50 6.66
CA GLU A 119 3.18 -16.54 7.05
C GLU A 119 3.24 -17.73 6.09
N PHE A 120 3.25 -17.50 4.77
CA PHE A 120 3.36 -18.56 3.76
C PHE A 120 4.68 -19.32 3.86
N THR A 121 5.78 -18.65 4.12
CA THR A 121 7.09 -19.32 4.24
C THR A 121 7.21 -20.14 5.52
N LYS A 122 6.54 -19.74 6.60
CA LYS A 122 6.54 -20.50 7.87
C LYS A 122 5.54 -21.65 7.90
N LYS A 123 4.45 -21.57 7.13
CA LYS A 123 3.44 -22.64 7.01
C LYS A 123 3.91 -23.85 6.17
N LYS A 124 5.18 -24.21 6.18
CA LYS A 124 5.65 -25.49 5.65
C LYS A 124 5.25 -26.70 6.52
N HIS A 125 4.51 -26.50 7.58
CA HIS A 125 3.84 -27.58 8.31
C HIS A 125 2.46 -27.79 7.69
N LYS A 126 2.15 -29.07 7.43
CA LYS A 126 0.85 -29.54 6.93
C LYS A 126 -0.29 -28.77 7.59
N PRO A 127 -1.27 -28.27 6.85
CA PRO A 127 -2.45 -27.70 7.48
C PRO A 127 -3.17 -28.81 8.22
N ASP A 128 -3.14 -28.79 9.54
CA ASP A 128 -3.82 -29.75 10.42
C ASP A 128 -5.36 -29.74 10.27
N ASN A 129 -5.88 -28.95 9.33
CA ASN A 129 -7.30 -28.72 9.10
C ASN A 129 -7.83 -29.25 7.76
N ILE A 130 -7.06 -30.07 7.04
CA ILE A 130 -7.63 -30.77 5.89
C ILE A 130 -8.28 -32.04 6.42
N PRO A 131 -9.62 -32.15 6.42
CA PRO A 131 -10.32 -33.31 6.97
C PRO A 131 -10.07 -34.58 6.15
N PHE A 132 -9.29 -34.49 5.10
CA PHE A 132 -8.92 -35.59 4.23
C PHE A 132 -7.57 -35.33 3.57
N GLU A 133 -6.65 -36.27 3.66
CA GLU A 133 -5.39 -36.23 2.93
C GLU A 133 -5.54 -37.01 1.62
N PRO A 134 -5.25 -36.43 0.45
CA PRO A 134 -5.16 -37.20 -0.78
C PRO A 134 -3.94 -38.14 -0.66
N GLU A 135 -4.17 -39.43 -0.73
CA GLU A 135 -3.13 -40.46 -0.69
C GLU A 135 -2.98 -41.09 -2.06
N VAL A 136 -1.79 -41.02 -2.64
CA VAL A 136 -1.47 -41.73 -3.88
C VAL A 136 -0.70 -42.98 -3.47
N ARG A 137 -1.31 -44.17 -3.62
CA ARG A 137 -0.65 -45.46 -3.41
C ARG A 137 -0.24 -46.04 -4.75
N VAL A 138 1.06 -46.21 -4.91
CA VAL A 138 1.60 -46.96 -6.04
C VAL A 138 1.73 -48.40 -5.60
N LEU A 139 0.82 -49.24 -6.04
CA LEU A 139 0.93 -50.71 -5.95
C LEU A 139 1.71 -51.22 -7.16
N ARG A 140 2.35 -52.40 -7.01
CA ARG A 140 3.25 -52.96 -8.03
C ARG A 140 2.64 -53.06 -9.44
N ASP A 141 1.32 -53.15 -9.54
CA ASP A 141 0.59 -53.31 -10.82
C ASP A 141 -0.52 -52.26 -11.04
N ALA A 142 -0.71 -51.31 -10.13
CA ALA A 142 -1.73 -50.27 -10.26
C ALA A 142 -1.42 -49.03 -9.42
N THR A 143 -1.82 -47.84 -9.92
CA THR A 143 -1.78 -46.62 -9.15
C THR A 143 -3.19 -46.30 -8.65
N GLY A 144 -3.38 -46.33 -7.34
CA GLY A 144 -4.64 -45.96 -6.70
C GLY A 144 -4.56 -44.57 -6.07
N VAL A 145 -5.59 -43.77 -6.26
CA VAL A 145 -5.78 -42.49 -5.56
C VAL A 145 -6.85 -42.67 -4.51
N GLY A 146 -6.52 -42.40 -3.26
CA GLY A 146 -7.42 -42.52 -2.13
C GLY A 146 -7.46 -41.27 -1.27
N ILE A 147 -8.43 -41.20 -0.36
CA ILE A 147 -8.56 -40.14 0.63
C ILE A 147 -8.43 -40.80 2.00
N ARG A 148 -7.48 -40.37 2.82
CA ARG A 148 -7.35 -40.81 4.20
C ARG A 148 -8.13 -39.84 5.09
N ILE A 149 -9.10 -40.36 5.84
CA ILE A 149 -9.83 -39.63 6.87
C ILE A 149 -9.23 -40.05 8.21
N PRO A 150 -8.52 -39.18 8.92
CA PRO A 150 -8.08 -39.48 10.28
C PRO A 150 -9.30 -39.47 11.20
N TRP A 151 -9.44 -40.55 11.98
CA TRP A 151 -10.48 -40.69 13.01
C TRP A 151 -9.97 -40.12 14.33
#